data_7959ce8454e00e21fc82aa23eda866bc
#
_entry.id   7959ce8454e00e21fc82aa23eda866bc
#
_cell.length_a   1.000
_cell.length_b   1.000
_cell.length_c   1.000
_cell.angle_alpha   90.00
_cell.angle_beta   90.00
_cell.angle_gamma   90.00
#
_symmetry.space_group_name_H-M   'P 1'
#
loop_
_entity.id
_entity.type
_entity.pdbx_description
1 polymer ?
#
loop_
_entity_poly.entity_id
_entity_poly.type
_entity_poly.pdbx_seq_one_letter_code
_entity_poly.pdbx_strand_id
1 'polypeptide(L)'
;MKNLLLALASIVSCVLPMTAASPLLPESCTDGDRLFTRPLDEIGFYFDGGIKLLDGAKAVVICGGETVATASRMEVNNYTSSKRTQGTLAIFFDGQILPKGKEYTLKVAAASIASETDGTKNTEFTQSFSVPENLGPAHFDVEDGVTIAKTSRYGGGLYPCYWGIETEAAGEPSFILYREGVAVREFPAYVTWDWDLGQAYPKVEEEMCFEKGVHYSLVLPAGSAHAMYRDDIVNEEVVLNFIGGYEETVPPLNYVWCNLFTDHSDVLNIVTFTYDRPVRVAEDAKLQLWEIENNTLVSEADAYLDIQANCWNVCADFGGFQMQPEKGYTFVIPEGAVIAENGDPVVNPRNAIALNGSSGIENISIEDKDCDAPVYDLFGRKVYVPQPGTIYIQSGKKVLIK
;
A
#
# COMPACT_ATOMS: atom_id res chain seq x y z
N MET A 1 -22.80 -5.71 96.24
CA MET A 1 -22.13 -4.73 95.32
C MET A 1 -22.07 -5.35 93.98
N LYS A 2 -22.96 -5.01 93.10
CA LYS A 2 -23.11 -5.59 91.75
C LYS A 2 -22.61 -4.62 90.76
N ASN A 3 -21.57 -4.96 90.01
CA ASN A 3 -21.06 -4.18 88.90
C ASN A 3 -21.91 -4.44 87.67
N LEU A 4 -22.50 -3.42 87.16
CA LEU A 4 -23.24 -3.41 85.91
C LEU A 4 -22.27 -3.00 84.77
N LEU A 5 -21.89 -3.92 83.92
CA LEU A 5 -21.12 -3.62 82.66
C LEU A 5 -22.11 -3.21 81.60
N LEU A 6 -22.04 -1.97 81.19
CA LEU A 6 -22.70 -1.49 79.96
C LEU A 6 -21.79 -1.79 78.73
N ALA A 7 -22.26 -2.69 77.87
CA ALA A 7 -21.64 -2.90 76.55
C ALA A 7 -22.19 -1.87 75.57
N LEU A 8 -21.36 -0.90 75.14
CA LEU A 8 -21.63 -0.02 73.98
C LEU A 8 -21.34 -0.80 72.72
N ALA A 9 -22.38 -1.15 72.00
CA ALA A 9 -22.22 -1.63 70.60
C ALA A 9 -21.99 -0.45 69.68
N SER A 10 -20.75 -0.25 69.24
CA SER A 10 -20.41 0.71 68.16
C SER A 10 -20.86 0.10 66.88
N ILE A 11 -21.91 0.66 66.26
CA ILE A 11 -22.29 0.38 64.89
C ILE A 11 -21.29 1.15 64.00
N VAL A 12 -20.28 0.47 63.50
CA VAL A 12 -19.44 0.98 62.42
C VAL A 12 -20.23 0.89 61.12
N SER A 13 -20.86 1.96 60.73
CA SER A 13 -21.39 2.11 59.37
C SER A 13 -20.19 2.14 58.40
N CYS A 14 -19.89 1.00 57.78
CA CYS A 14 -19.05 0.97 56.60
C CYS A 14 -19.77 1.72 55.48
N VAL A 15 -19.48 3.01 55.36
CA VAL A 15 -19.76 3.73 54.14
C VAL A 15 -18.72 3.24 53.11
N LEU A 16 -19.09 2.24 52.33
CA LEU A 16 -18.32 1.88 51.14
C LEU A 16 -18.25 3.15 50.26
N PRO A 17 -17.07 3.57 49.86
CA PRO A 17 -17.01 4.65 48.89
C PRO A 17 -17.77 4.19 47.64
N MET A 18 -18.89 4.84 47.34
CA MET A 18 -19.52 4.71 46.04
C MET A 18 -18.47 5.19 45.05
N THR A 19 -17.77 4.27 44.39
CA THR A 19 -17.00 4.59 43.20
C THR A 19 -17.99 5.22 42.25
N ALA A 20 -17.80 6.50 41.96
CA ALA A 20 -18.59 7.18 40.96
C ALA A 20 -18.50 6.33 39.65
N ALA A 21 -19.66 5.92 39.16
CA ALA A 21 -19.70 5.19 37.89
C ALA A 21 -18.93 5.99 36.82
N SER A 22 -18.07 5.32 36.09
CA SER A 22 -17.35 5.99 35.00
C SER A 22 -18.36 6.58 34.03
N PRO A 23 -18.16 7.81 33.56
CA PRO A 23 -19.11 8.44 32.66
C PRO A 23 -19.23 7.62 31.37
N LEU A 24 -20.40 7.57 30.75
CA LEU A 24 -20.63 6.98 29.46
C LEU A 24 -19.97 7.83 28.38
N LEU A 25 -18.91 7.33 27.77
CA LEU A 25 -18.16 7.98 26.70
C LEU A 25 -18.08 7.06 25.46
N PRO A 26 -17.99 7.62 24.25
CA PRO A 26 -17.81 6.82 23.05
C PRO A 26 -16.43 6.19 23.00
N GLU A 27 -16.33 4.97 22.43
CA GLU A 27 -15.08 4.30 22.12
C GLU A 27 -14.43 4.84 20.84
N SER A 28 -15.25 5.19 19.85
CA SER A 28 -14.79 5.71 18.55
C SER A 28 -15.88 6.53 17.86
N CYS A 29 -15.45 7.28 16.85
CA CYS A 29 -16.29 8.04 15.96
C CYS A 29 -16.09 7.55 14.51
N THR A 30 -17.13 7.55 13.68
CA THR A 30 -17.05 7.13 12.27
C THR A 30 -16.10 8.01 11.45
N ASP A 31 -15.98 9.29 11.80
CA ASP A 31 -15.20 10.30 11.08
C ASP A 31 -14.10 10.94 11.96
N GLY A 32 -13.70 10.28 13.04
CA GLY A 32 -12.92 10.88 14.13
C GLY A 32 -11.55 11.46 13.78
N ASP A 33 -10.87 10.92 12.76
CA ASP A 33 -9.51 11.32 12.40
C ASP A 33 -9.37 11.71 10.91
N ARG A 34 -10.49 11.86 10.19
CA ARG A 34 -10.49 12.15 8.75
C ARG A 34 -10.72 13.63 8.47
N LEU A 35 -10.09 14.09 7.40
CA LEU A 35 -10.45 15.36 6.78
C LEU A 35 -11.88 15.26 6.24
N PHE A 36 -12.73 16.20 6.64
CA PHE A 36 -14.15 16.17 6.32
C PHE A 36 -14.42 16.94 5.01
N THR A 37 -14.64 16.19 3.92
CA THR A 37 -14.82 16.77 2.57
C THR A 37 -16.22 16.61 1.99
N ARG A 38 -17.14 16.00 2.72
CA ARG A 38 -18.54 15.79 2.29
C ARG A 38 -19.49 16.79 2.96
N PRO A 39 -20.73 16.93 2.47
CA PRO A 39 -21.78 17.61 3.22
C PRO A 39 -21.96 17.00 4.60
N LEU A 40 -22.25 17.82 5.60
CA LEU A 40 -22.48 17.36 6.95
C LEU A 40 -23.88 16.73 7.04
N ASP A 41 -23.95 15.41 6.78
CA ASP A 41 -25.19 14.62 6.82
C ASP A 41 -25.29 13.84 8.12
N GLU A 42 -24.30 13.00 8.42
CA GLU A 42 -24.30 12.09 9.55
C GLU A 42 -22.91 11.96 10.16
N ILE A 43 -22.85 11.95 11.49
CA ILE A 43 -21.67 11.56 12.25
C ILE A 43 -22.10 10.51 13.29
N GLY A 44 -21.41 9.36 13.32
CA GLY A 44 -21.71 8.24 14.21
C GLY A 44 -20.69 8.08 15.32
N PHE A 45 -21.16 7.66 16.50
CA PHE A 45 -20.32 7.27 17.64
C PHE A 45 -20.64 5.87 18.09
N TYR A 46 -19.61 5.10 18.40
CA TYR A 46 -19.72 3.73 18.92
C TYR A 46 -19.46 3.69 20.42
N PHE A 47 -20.26 2.89 21.12
CA PHE A 47 -20.19 2.70 22.56
C PHE A 47 -20.07 1.21 22.90
N ASP A 48 -19.34 0.88 23.94
CA ASP A 48 -19.38 -0.45 24.52
C ASP A 48 -20.68 -0.60 25.32
N GLY A 49 -21.48 -1.60 24.95
CA GLY A 49 -22.80 -1.82 25.51
C GLY A 49 -23.93 -1.07 24.79
N GLY A 50 -25.17 -1.48 25.15
CA GLY A 50 -26.37 -0.83 24.63
C GLY A 50 -26.57 0.56 25.22
N ILE A 51 -27.06 1.47 24.40
CA ILE A 51 -27.39 2.85 24.78
C ILE A 51 -28.83 3.18 24.42
N LYS A 52 -29.38 4.19 25.07
CA LYS A 52 -30.70 4.76 24.73
C LYS A 52 -30.62 6.28 24.63
N LEU A 53 -31.38 6.84 23.72
CA LEU A 53 -31.54 8.29 23.61
C LEU A 53 -32.41 8.82 24.76
N LEU A 54 -32.06 9.98 25.26
CA LEU A 54 -32.84 10.67 26.32
C LEU A 54 -33.59 11.86 25.75
N ASP A 55 -34.70 12.23 26.41
CA ASP A 55 -35.46 13.41 26.06
C ASP A 55 -34.58 14.67 26.15
N GLY A 56 -34.65 15.52 25.13
CA GLY A 56 -33.85 16.75 25.09
C GLY A 56 -32.40 16.55 24.67
N ALA A 57 -32.03 15.37 24.12
CA ALA A 57 -30.72 15.13 23.51
C ALA A 57 -30.36 16.23 22.50
N LYS A 58 -29.11 16.72 22.56
CA LYS A 58 -28.62 17.81 21.70
C LYS A 58 -27.20 17.55 21.24
N ALA A 59 -26.95 17.88 19.97
CA ALA A 59 -25.63 17.97 19.42
C ALA A 59 -25.51 19.19 18.52
N VAL A 60 -24.34 19.84 18.54
CA VAL A 60 -24.04 21.04 17.75
C VAL A 60 -22.65 20.97 17.20
N VAL A 61 -22.43 21.60 16.06
CA VAL A 61 -21.08 21.83 15.50
C VAL A 61 -20.69 23.27 15.76
N ILE A 62 -19.50 23.46 16.27
CA ILE A 62 -18.93 24.74 16.69
C ILE A 62 -17.71 25.05 15.81
N CYS A 63 -17.59 26.29 15.36
CA CYS A 63 -16.43 26.84 14.69
C CYS A 63 -16.08 28.18 15.29
N GLY A 64 -14.86 28.41 15.75
CA GLY A 64 -14.44 29.69 16.35
C GLY A 64 -15.25 30.12 17.59
N GLY A 65 -15.86 29.14 18.29
CA GLY A 65 -16.72 29.40 19.47
C GLY A 65 -18.19 29.65 19.13
N GLU A 66 -18.58 29.72 17.87
CA GLU A 66 -19.95 29.91 17.41
C GLU A 66 -20.57 28.58 16.94
N THR A 67 -21.86 28.39 17.22
CA THR A 67 -22.61 27.26 16.67
C THR A 67 -22.90 27.48 15.21
N VAL A 68 -22.36 26.61 14.35
CA VAL A 68 -22.53 26.69 12.88
C VAL A 68 -23.53 25.67 12.35
N ALA A 69 -23.76 24.57 13.08
CA ALA A 69 -24.79 23.61 12.75
C ALA A 69 -25.39 23.01 14.04
N THR A 70 -26.67 22.65 13.96
CA THR A 70 -27.37 21.93 15.04
C THR A 70 -27.94 20.64 14.48
N ALA A 71 -27.79 19.56 15.19
CA ALA A 71 -28.36 18.26 14.78
C ALA A 71 -29.87 18.40 14.56
N SER A 72 -30.35 17.97 13.42
CA SER A 72 -31.77 17.88 13.10
C SER A 72 -32.43 16.69 13.74
N ARG A 73 -31.66 15.61 13.94
CA ARG A 73 -32.11 14.34 14.49
C ARG A 73 -30.95 13.59 15.14
N MET A 74 -31.26 12.83 16.17
CA MET A 74 -30.33 11.85 16.78
C MET A 74 -31.04 10.51 16.92
N GLU A 75 -30.35 9.44 16.58
CA GLU A 75 -30.88 8.09 16.65
C GLU A 75 -29.90 7.15 17.35
N VAL A 76 -30.45 6.14 18.00
CA VAL A 76 -29.65 5.09 18.63
C VAL A 76 -30.00 3.75 18.00
N ASN A 77 -28.97 2.97 17.68
CA ASN A 77 -29.10 1.61 17.23
C ASN A 77 -28.19 0.70 18.07
N ASN A 78 -28.72 -0.38 18.62
CA ASN A 78 -27.97 -1.35 19.41
C ASN A 78 -27.85 -2.66 18.63
N TYR A 79 -26.62 -3.07 18.37
CA TYR A 79 -26.33 -4.36 17.75
C TYR A 79 -25.75 -5.32 18.78
N THR A 80 -26.42 -6.47 18.95
CA THR A 80 -25.98 -7.53 19.87
C THR A 80 -25.46 -8.73 19.07
N SER A 81 -24.20 -9.05 19.27
CA SER A 81 -23.57 -10.28 18.78
C SER A 81 -23.44 -11.30 19.91
N SER A 82 -23.01 -12.52 19.59
CA SER A 82 -22.73 -13.55 20.60
C SER A 82 -21.62 -13.18 21.61
N LYS A 83 -20.84 -12.13 21.32
CA LYS A 83 -19.67 -11.75 22.12
C LYS A 83 -19.83 -10.42 22.86
N ARG A 84 -20.57 -9.47 22.31
CA ARG A 84 -20.77 -8.13 22.91
C ARG A 84 -22.01 -7.44 22.31
N THR A 85 -22.55 -6.50 23.07
CA THR A 85 -23.47 -5.50 22.56
C THR A 85 -22.71 -4.22 22.27
N GLN A 86 -22.96 -3.61 21.14
CA GLN A 86 -22.41 -2.33 20.73
C GLN A 86 -23.56 -1.36 20.48
N GLY A 87 -23.52 -0.21 21.12
CA GLY A 87 -24.45 0.90 20.86
C GLY A 87 -23.86 1.85 19.82
N THR A 88 -24.70 2.34 18.93
CA THR A 88 -24.34 3.38 17.96
C THR A 88 -25.25 4.58 18.16
N LEU A 89 -24.67 5.77 18.31
CA LEU A 89 -25.37 7.04 18.26
C LEU A 89 -25.12 7.67 16.89
N ALA A 90 -26.14 7.79 16.06
CA ALA A 90 -26.11 8.52 14.79
C ALA A 90 -26.68 9.92 14.99
N ILE A 91 -25.92 10.93 14.57
CA ILE A 91 -26.28 12.35 14.68
C ILE A 91 -26.41 12.88 13.27
N PHE A 92 -27.62 13.30 12.91
CA PHE A 92 -27.96 13.77 11.56
C PHE A 92 -28.01 15.29 11.51
N PHE A 93 -27.54 15.80 10.39
CA PHE A 93 -27.59 17.22 10.02
C PHE A 93 -28.28 17.34 8.64
N ASP A 94 -28.58 18.55 8.20
CA ASP A 94 -29.36 18.75 6.97
C ASP A 94 -28.50 18.90 5.71
N GLY A 95 -27.37 18.20 5.62
CA GLY A 95 -26.48 18.25 4.46
C GLY A 95 -25.76 19.58 4.30
N GLN A 96 -25.49 20.25 5.39
CA GLN A 96 -24.86 21.57 5.36
C GLN A 96 -23.41 21.49 4.88
N ILE A 97 -23.05 22.33 3.91
CA ILE A 97 -21.66 22.48 3.46
C ILE A 97 -20.93 23.43 4.42
N LEU A 98 -19.96 22.87 5.16
CA LEU A 98 -19.13 23.64 6.06
C LEU A 98 -18.04 24.40 5.29
N PRO A 99 -17.75 25.69 5.61
CA PRO A 99 -16.64 26.44 5.02
C PRO A 99 -15.30 25.71 5.14
N LYS A 100 -14.50 25.72 4.06
CA LYS A 100 -13.18 25.12 4.01
C LYS A 100 -12.12 25.88 4.82
N GLY A 101 -10.97 25.27 5.09
CA GLY A 101 -9.85 25.86 5.82
C GLY A 101 -10.13 26.11 7.28
N LYS A 102 -11.05 25.36 7.91
CA LYS A 102 -11.45 25.60 9.29
C LYS A 102 -11.50 24.32 10.12
N GLU A 103 -11.27 24.52 11.42
CA GLU A 103 -11.45 23.51 12.45
C GLU A 103 -12.87 23.59 13.04
N TYR A 104 -13.45 22.43 13.24
CA TYR A 104 -14.77 22.25 13.78
C TYR A 104 -14.75 21.33 14.99
N THR A 105 -15.69 21.54 15.89
CA THR A 105 -15.91 20.67 17.03
C THR A 105 -17.37 20.27 17.10
N LEU A 106 -17.65 18.98 16.89
CA LEU A 106 -18.94 18.41 17.23
C LEU A 106 -19.01 18.23 18.74
N LYS A 107 -20.05 18.73 19.35
CA LYS A 107 -20.30 18.69 20.80
C LYS A 107 -21.64 18.00 21.06
N VAL A 108 -21.63 16.95 21.83
CA VAL A 108 -22.82 16.24 22.33
C VAL A 108 -23.04 16.66 23.78
N ALA A 109 -24.21 17.21 24.07
CA ALA A 109 -24.53 17.69 25.41
C ALA A 109 -24.56 16.55 26.44
N ALA A 110 -24.26 16.89 27.68
CA ALA A 110 -24.45 15.95 28.81
C ALA A 110 -25.90 15.48 28.90
N ALA A 111 -26.10 14.26 29.34
CA ALA A 111 -27.42 13.62 29.49
C ALA A 111 -28.23 13.56 28.19
N SER A 112 -27.55 13.44 27.01
CA SER A 112 -28.17 13.13 25.73
C SER A 112 -28.47 11.65 25.55
N ILE A 113 -27.64 10.79 26.11
CA ILE A 113 -27.79 9.33 26.07
C ILE A 113 -27.57 8.72 27.46
N ALA A 114 -28.05 7.49 27.63
CA ALA A 114 -27.77 6.69 28.83
C ALA A 114 -27.49 5.25 28.43
N SER A 115 -26.66 4.58 29.23
CA SER A 115 -26.45 3.13 29.16
C SER A 115 -27.77 2.39 29.43
N GLU A 116 -28.09 1.38 28.62
CA GLU A 116 -29.27 0.51 28.89
C GLU A 116 -29.06 -0.38 30.10
N THR A 117 -27.81 -0.70 30.43
CA THR A 117 -27.48 -1.65 31.50
C THR A 117 -27.70 -1.08 32.89
N ASP A 118 -27.21 0.13 33.15
CA ASP A 118 -27.18 0.73 34.48
C ASP A 118 -27.77 2.15 34.55
N GLY A 119 -28.20 2.70 33.40
CA GLY A 119 -28.75 4.05 33.29
C GLY A 119 -27.73 5.17 33.45
N THR A 120 -26.44 4.87 33.48
CA THR A 120 -25.37 5.89 33.51
C THR A 120 -25.49 6.82 32.29
N LYS A 121 -25.54 8.14 32.54
CA LYS A 121 -25.67 9.15 31.51
C LYS A 121 -24.29 9.57 31.02
N ASN A 122 -24.24 10.03 29.75
CA ASN A 122 -23.03 10.66 29.23
C ASN A 122 -22.76 11.99 29.94
N THR A 123 -21.51 12.31 30.17
CA THR A 123 -21.03 13.68 30.29
C THR A 123 -20.99 14.34 28.91
N GLU A 124 -20.80 15.63 28.85
CA GLU A 124 -20.53 16.30 27.59
C GLU A 124 -19.27 15.67 26.96
N PHE A 125 -19.31 15.35 25.67
CA PHE A 125 -18.16 14.92 24.92
C PHE A 125 -18.08 15.62 23.57
N THR A 126 -16.89 15.67 23.01
CA THR A 126 -16.60 16.40 21.78
C THR A 126 -15.76 15.55 20.83
N GLN A 127 -15.93 15.80 19.53
CA GLN A 127 -15.10 15.29 18.47
C GLN A 127 -14.66 16.47 17.58
N SER A 128 -13.36 16.63 17.41
CA SER A 128 -12.82 17.63 16.49
C SER A 128 -12.61 17.02 15.11
N PHE A 129 -12.83 17.83 14.08
CA PHE A 129 -12.55 17.50 12.69
C PHE A 129 -12.20 18.78 11.92
N SER A 130 -11.59 18.67 10.75
CA SER A 130 -11.26 19.82 9.91
C SER A 130 -11.83 19.68 8.51
N VAL A 131 -12.21 20.80 7.92
CA VAL A 131 -12.48 20.89 6.49
C VAL A 131 -11.24 21.51 5.85
N PRO A 132 -10.52 20.80 4.98
CA PRO A 132 -9.28 21.30 4.43
C PRO A 132 -9.50 22.51 3.50
N GLU A 133 -8.48 23.34 3.32
CA GLU A 133 -8.50 24.46 2.36
C GLU A 133 -8.37 23.97 0.92
N ASN A 134 -7.54 22.93 0.71
CA ASN A 134 -7.26 22.29 -0.56
C ASN A 134 -7.11 20.77 -0.34
N LEU A 135 -6.79 19.98 -1.36
CA LEU A 135 -6.58 18.54 -1.25
C LEU A 135 -5.38 18.15 -0.36
N GLY A 136 -4.60 19.11 0.10
CA GLY A 136 -3.34 18.89 0.77
C GLY A 136 -2.20 18.55 -0.22
N PRO A 137 -0.98 18.34 0.29
CA PRO A 137 0.15 18.00 -0.55
C PRO A 137 -0.04 16.63 -1.19
N ALA A 138 0.13 16.57 -2.50
CA ALA A 138 0.23 15.30 -3.20
C ALA A 138 1.61 14.69 -2.98
N HIS A 139 1.69 13.37 -3.01
CA HIS A 139 2.96 12.66 -2.99
C HIS A 139 3.04 11.66 -4.14
N PHE A 140 4.24 11.42 -4.64
CA PHE A 140 4.54 10.34 -5.58
C PHE A 140 5.19 9.18 -4.82
N ASP A 141 5.05 7.96 -5.32
CA ASP A 141 5.73 6.78 -4.74
C ASP A 141 7.24 6.75 -5.04
N VAL A 142 7.78 7.85 -5.52
CA VAL A 142 9.19 8.03 -5.85
C VAL A 142 9.69 9.37 -5.32
N GLU A 143 10.99 9.43 -5.05
CA GLU A 143 11.64 10.66 -4.63
C GLU A 143 11.80 11.63 -5.81
N ASP A 144 11.73 12.92 -5.53
CA ASP A 144 12.01 13.98 -6.49
C ASP A 144 13.47 13.86 -6.98
N GLY A 145 13.70 14.02 -8.28
CA GLY A 145 15.01 13.80 -8.90
C GLY A 145 15.31 12.35 -9.28
N VAL A 146 14.34 11.43 -9.18
CA VAL A 146 14.48 10.04 -9.64
C VAL A 146 14.96 9.96 -11.09
N THR A 147 15.69 8.90 -11.45
CA THR A 147 16.10 8.67 -12.85
C THR A 147 15.07 7.78 -13.55
N ILE A 148 14.50 8.29 -14.65
CA ILE A 148 13.51 7.58 -15.47
C ILE A 148 14.05 7.42 -16.89
N ALA A 149 14.24 6.20 -17.37
CA ALA A 149 14.73 5.95 -18.73
C ALA A 149 13.61 6.01 -19.77
N LYS A 150 12.45 5.43 -19.48
CA LYS A 150 11.32 5.32 -20.40
C LYS A 150 9.99 5.30 -19.66
N THR A 151 8.92 5.68 -20.39
CA THR A 151 7.56 5.30 -20.00
C THR A 151 7.24 3.90 -20.55
N SER A 152 6.34 3.18 -19.89
CA SER A 152 5.70 2.01 -20.50
C SER A 152 4.25 2.29 -20.83
N ARG A 153 3.72 1.59 -21.83
CA ARG A 153 2.30 1.64 -22.24
C ARG A 153 1.32 1.31 -21.07
N TYR A 154 1.80 0.71 -20.00
CA TYR A 154 1.02 0.31 -18.84
C TYR A 154 1.34 1.14 -17.59
N GLY A 155 1.79 2.39 -17.75
CA GLY A 155 2.00 3.31 -16.63
C GLY A 155 3.33 3.16 -15.89
N GLY A 156 4.22 2.25 -16.31
CA GLY A 156 5.57 2.21 -15.74
C GLY A 156 6.41 3.40 -16.22
N GLY A 157 7.00 4.13 -15.27
CA GLY A 157 7.93 5.22 -15.59
C GLY A 157 7.38 6.64 -15.42
N LEU A 158 6.07 6.86 -15.48
CA LEU A 158 5.45 8.09 -15.00
C LEU A 158 4.49 7.71 -13.87
N TYR A 159 4.86 8.08 -12.68
CA TYR A 159 4.24 7.62 -11.44
C TYR A 159 2.93 8.37 -11.14
N PRO A 160 1.94 7.69 -10.53
CA PRO A 160 0.76 8.35 -10.00
C PRO A 160 1.14 9.27 -8.82
N CYS A 161 0.40 10.36 -8.67
CA CYS A 161 0.39 11.13 -7.44
C CYS A 161 -0.85 10.81 -6.62
N TYR A 162 -0.72 10.91 -5.30
CA TYR A 162 -1.74 10.53 -4.34
C TYR A 162 -2.06 11.66 -3.38
N TRP A 163 -3.33 11.72 -2.97
CA TRP A 163 -3.81 12.57 -1.88
C TRP A 163 -4.43 11.70 -0.79
N GLY A 164 -4.40 12.16 0.44
CA GLY A 164 -5.07 11.52 1.57
C GLY A 164 -6.59 11.72 1.62
N ILE A 165 -7.20 12.09 0.50
CA ILE A 165 -8.62 12.46 0.38
C ILE A 165 -9.13 11.86 -0.92
N GLU A 166 -10.36 11.32 -0.92
CA GLU A 166 -11.05 10.88 -2.13
C GLU A 166 -11.21 12.04 -3.12
N THR A 167 -10.85 11.81 -4.40
CA THR A 167 -10.80 12.86 -5.42
C THR A 167 -11.57 12.50 -6.69
N GLU A 168 -12.02 13.53 -7.38
CA GLU A 168 -12.61 13.47 -8.71
C GLU A 168 -11.92 14.45 -9.66
N ALA A 169 -12.04 14.20 -10.97
CA ALA A 169 -11.46 15.08 -11.99
C ALA A 169 -12.22 16.39 -12.09
N ALA A 170 -11.49 17.49 -12.16
CA ALA A 170 -12.06 18.80 -12.49
C ALA A 170 -12.03 18.97 -14.03
N GLY A 171 -13.12 18.59 -14.69
CA GLY A 171 -13.22 18.65 -16.14
C GLY A 171 -12.39 17.57 -16.86
N GLU A 172 -11.55 17.97 -17.81
CA GLU A 172 -10.64 17.11 -18.57
C GLU A 172 -9.17 17.49 -18.25
N PRO A 173 -8.65 17.10 -17.08
CA PRO A 173 -7.32 17.48 -16.65
C PRO A 173 -6.23 16.79 -17.48
N SER A 174 -5.07 17.43 -17.56
CA SER A 174 -3.88 16.89 -18.23
C SER A 174 -2.64 17.08 -17.37
N PHE A 175 -1.75 16.10 -17.40
CA PHE A 175 -0.37 16.28 -16.99
C PHE A 175 0.43 16.94 -18.11
N ILE A 176 1.29 17.90 -17.78
CA ILE A 176 2.18 18.58 -18.71
C ILE A 176 3.61 18.13 -18.45
N LEU A 177 4.26 17.59 -19.46
CA LEU A 177 5.68 17.23 -19.41
C LEU A 177 6.54 18.40 -19.90
N TYR A 178 7.46 18.81 -19.05
CA TYR A 178 8.49 19.80 -19.40
C TYR A 178 9.83 19.10 -19.59
N ARG A 179 10.59 19.58 -20.57
CA ARG A 179 12.01 19.26 -20.80
C ARG A 179 12.81 20.53 -20.64
N GLU A 180 13.76 20.57 -19.71
CA GLU A 180 14.57 21.78 -19.43
C GLU A 180 13.69 23.06 -19.30
N GLY A 181 12.54 22.93 -18.62
CA GLY A 181 11.60 24.04 -18.41
C GLY A 181 10.70 24.39 -19.61
N VAL A 182 10.79 23.68 -20.73
CA VAL A 182 9.93 23.88 -21.91
C VAL A 182 8.90 22.77 -21.98
N ALA A 183 7.61 23.14 -22.10
CA ALA A 183 6.53 22.17 -22.27
C ALA A 183 6.70 21.42 -23.60
N VAL A 184 6.76 20.09 -23.56
CA VAL A 184 7.01 19.23 -24.72
C VAL A 184 5.86 18.28 -25.04
N ARG A 185 5.03 17.94 -24.04
CA ARG A 185 3.90 17.02 -24.23
C ARG A 185 2.85 17.20 -23.14
N GLU A 186 1.61 16.91 -23.50
CA GLU A 186 0.48 16.77 -22.56
C GLU A 186 -0.01 15.33 -22.58
N PHE A 187 -0.43 14.84 -21.40
CA PHE A 187 -1.04 13.54 -21.23
C PHE A 187 -2.39 13.74 -20.54
N PRO A 188 -3.50 13.23 -21.07
CA PRO A 188 -4.75 13.22 -20.31
C PRO A 188 -4.52 12.61 -18.92
N ALA A 189 -5.02 13.27 -17.88
CA ALA A 189 -4.93 12.76 -16.53
C ALA A 189 -6.15 11.86 -16.26
N TYR A 190 -5.90 10.69 -15.69
CA TYR A 190 -6.96 9.90 -15.11
C TYR A 190 -6.95 10.16 -13.60
N VAL A 191 -8.02 10.76 -13.11
CA VAL A 191 -8.21 11.05 -11.68
C VAL A 191 -9.28 10.10 -11.15
N THR A 192 -8.98 9.43 -10.05
CA THR A 192 -9.88 8.46 -9.42
C THR A 192 -9.58 8.37 -7.92
N TRP A 193 -10.30 7.51 -7.24
CA TRP A 193 -10.05 7.20 -5.84
C TRP A 193 -10.08 5.67 -5.63
N ASP A 194 -9.32 5.18 -4.68
CA ASP A 194 -9.28 3.79 -4.26
C ASP A 194 -8.90 3.72 -2.78
N TRP A 195 -9.65 2.94 -2.00
CA TRP A 195 -9.41 2.75 -0.56
C TRP A 195 -9.23 4.06 0.23
N ASP A 196 -10.12 5.02 0.05
CA ASP A 196 -10.09 6.34 0.70
C ASP A 196 -8.92 7.27 0.27
N LEU A 197 -8.20 6.93 -0.79
CA LEU A 197 -7.10 7.72 -1.37
C LEU A 197 -7.48 8.25 -2.74
N GLY A 198 -7.34 9.53 -2.94
CA GLY A 198 -7.38 10.13 -4.27
C GLY A 198 -6.07 9.88 -5.02
N GLN A 199 -6.16 9.63 -6.30
CA GLN A 199 -4.99 9.45 -7.16
C GLN A 199 -5.19 10.07 -8.53
N ALA A 200 -4.10 10.55 -9.12
CA ALA A 200 -4.06 10.95 -10.52
C ALA A 200 -2.83 10.38 -11.19
N TYR A 201 -2.99 9.88 -12.41
CA TYR A 201 -1.88 9.39 -13.22
C TYR A 201 -2.02 9.78 -14.68
N PRO A 202 -0.88 10.02 -15.39
CA PRO A 202 -0.90 10.35 -16.80
C PRO A 202 -1.28 9.13 -17.63
N LYS A 203 -2.18 9.32 -18.59
CA LYS A 203 -2.55 8.29 -19.56
C LYS A 203 -1.53 8.28 -20.69
N VAL A 204 -0.58 7.37 -20.60
CA VAL A 204 0.48 7.20 -21.61
C VAL A 204 0.05 6.17 -22.64
N GLU A 205 -0.09 6.58 -23.90
CA GLU A 205 -0.51 5.70 -24.99
C GLU A 205 0.66 5.09 -25.77
N GLU A 206 1.82 5.76 -25.73
CA GLU A 206 3.04 5.37 -26.47
C GLU A 206 4.26 5.38 -25.56
N GLU A 207 5.19 4.44 -25.77
CA GLU A 207 6.46 4.46 -25.07
C GLU A 207 7.24 5.73 -25.43
N MET A 208 7.78 6.41 -24.42
CA MET A 208 8.68 7.54 -24.56
C MET A 208 10.01 7.24 -23.90
N CYS A 209 11.10 7.71 -24.54
CA CYS A 209 12.44 7.67 -23.97
C CYS A 209 12.82 9.05 -23.44
N PHE A 210 13.40 9.09 -22.24
CA PHE A 210 13.90 10.31 -21.61
C PHE A 210 15.42 10.34 -21.71
N GLU A 211 15.95 11.29 -22.48
CA GLU A 211 17.37 11.43 -22.79
C GLU A 211 18.21 11.53 -21.51
N LYS A 212 19.28 10.74 -21.43
CA LYS A 212 20.15 10.65 -20.26
C LYS A 212 20.73 12.01 -19.85
N GLY A 213 20.59 12.33 -18.58
CA GLY A 213 21.12 13.54 -17.96
C GLY A 213 20.27 14.80 -18.23
N VAL A 214 19.21 14.71 -19.03
CA VAL A 214 18.27 15.82 -19.25
C VAL A 214 17.27 15.90 -18.12
N HIS A 215 16.95 17.12 -17.66
CA HIS A 215 15.97 17.36 -16.61
C HIS A 215 14.56 17.46 -17.18
N TYR A 216 13.65 16.76 -16.54
CA TYR A 216 12.23 16.75 -16.86
C TYR A 216 11.41 17.11 -15.61
N SER A 217 10.24 17.71 -15.85
CA SER A 217 9.23 17.89 -14.82
C SER A 217 7.86 17.45 -15.35
N LEU A 218 7.18 16.60 -14.62
CA LEU A 218 5.79 16.21 -14.89
C LEU A 218 4.90 17.01 -13.95
N VAL A 219 4.03 17.84 -14.51
CA VAL A 219 3.21 18.81 -13.76
C VAL A 219 1.73 18.50 -13.95
N LEU A 220 1.01 18.33 -12.84
CA LEU A 220 -0.44 18.39 -12.83
C LEU A 220 -0.84 19.80 -12.35
N PRO A 221 -1.48 20.62 -13.19
CA PRO A 221 -1.84 21.98 -12.82
C PRO A 221 -2.76 22.07 -11.60
N ALA A 222 -2.70 23.17 -10.87
CA ALA A 222 -3.65 23.45 -9.80
C ALA A 222 -5.10 23.47 -10.34
N GLY A 223 -6.03 22.93 -9.55
CA GLY A 223 -7.44 22.85 -9.95
C GLY A 223 -7.77 21.74 -10.96
N SER A 224 -6.86 20.79 -11.19
CA SER A 224 -7.07 19.61 -12.04
C SER A 224 -7.92 18.51 -11.38
N ALA A 225 -7.94 18.49 -10.07
CA ALA A 225 -8.72 17.57 -9.25
C ALA A 225 -9.38 18.31 -8.09
N HIS A 226 -10.50 17.79 -7.62
CA HIS A 226 -11.19 18.30 -6.43
C HIS A 226 -11.57 17.15 -5.51
N ALA A 227 -11.85 17.45 -4.24
CA ALA A 227 -12.35 16.45 -3.30
C ALA A 227 -13.73 15.96 -3.75
N MET A 228 -13.98 14.66 -3.56
CA MET A 228 -15.30 14.10 -3.80
C MET A 228 -16.36 14.91 -3.03
N TYR A 229 -17.44 15.30 -3.72
CA TYR A 229 -18.54 16.14 -3.23
C TYR A 229 -18.18 17.62 -2.90
N ARG A 230 -16.97 18.12 -3.24
CA ARG A 230 -16.51 19.47 -2.91
C ARG A 230 -15.65 20.07 -4.01
N ASP A 231 -16.29 20.67 -5.03
CA ASP A 231 -15.63 21.31 -6.18
C ASP A 231 -14.76 22.51 -5.78
N ASP A 232 -14.96 23.06 -4.58
CA ASP A 232 -14.19 24.19 -4.06
C ASP A 232 -12.90 23.78 -3.30
N ILE A 233 -12.69 22.47 -3.03
CA ILE A 233 -11.48 21.92 -2.41
C ILE A 233 -10.65 21.25 -3.51
N VAL A 234 -9.77 22.02 -4.12
CA VAL A 234 -8.99 21.61 -5.30
C VAL A 234 -7.54 21.29 -4.94
N ASN A 235 -6.82 20.61 -5.85
CA ASN A 235 -5.38 20.43 -5.71
C ASN A 235 -4.61 21.73 -5.95
N GLU A 236 -3.49 21.88 -5.26
CA GLU A 236 -2.40 22.76 -5.68
C GLU A 236 -1.66 22.16 -6.87
N GLU A 237 -0.76 22.92 -7.49
CA GLU A 237 0.11 22.37 -8.53
C GLU A 237 0.95 21.22 -7.98
N VAL A 238 0.97 20.11 -8.69
CA VAL A 238 1.73 18.90 -8.32
C VAL A 238 2.86 18.71 -9.32
N VAL A 239 4.10 18.60 -8.84
CA VAL A 239 5.29 18.50 -9.69
C VAL A 239 6.12 17.29 -9.28
N LEU A 240 6.50 16.48 -10.25
CA LEU A 240 7.55 15.46 -10.13
C LEU A 240 8.72 15.88 -11.02
N ASN A 241 9.86 16.17 -10.42
CA ASN A 241 11.10 16.39 -11.16
C ASN A 241 11.86 15.06 -11.29
N PHE A 242 12.41 14.80 -12.46
CA PHE A 242 13.20 13.60 -12.70
C PHE A 242 14.29 13.84 -13.74
N ILE A 243 15.27 12.95 -13.78
CA ILE A 243 16.37 13.00 -14.73
C ILE A 243 16.19 11.87 -15.74
N GLY A 244 16.32 12.18 -17.04
CA GLY A 244 16.31 11.16 -18.08
C GLY A 244 17.47 10.18 -17.89
N GLY A 245 17.17 8.89 -18.05
CA GLY A 245 18.15 7.81 -17.91
C GLY A 245 18.36 7.01 -19.19
N TYR A 246 17.67 7.37 -20.26
CA TYR A 246 17.78 6.63 -21.53
C TYR A 246 19.10 6.94 -22.22
N GLU A 247 19.94 5.92 -22.30
CA GLU A 247 21.06 5.89 -23.24
C GLU A 247 20.62 5.09 -24.47
N GLU A 248 20.95 5.60 -25.63
CA GLU A 248 20.73 4.90 -26.89
C GLU A 248 21.62 3.64 -27.03
N THR A 249 22.46 3.39 -26.02
CA THR A 249 23.17 2.12 -25.88
C THR A 249 22.15 1.05 -25.53
N VAL A 250 21.89 0.20 -26.47
CA VAL A 250 20.95 -0.93 -26.34
C VAL A 250 21.36 -1.73 -25.11
N PRO A 251 20.58 -1.73 -24.01
CA PRO A 251 20.94 -2.49 -22.82
C PRO A 251 21.05 -3.96 -23.18
N PRO A 252 21.91 -4.74 -22.48
CA PRO A 252 22.04 -6.18 -22.72
C PRO A 252 20.65 -6.83 -22.62
N LEU A 253 20.39 -7.76 -23.54
CA LEU A 253 19.12 -8.45 -23.61
C LEU A 253 19.01 -9.45 -22.45
N ASN A 254 18.31 -9.08 -21.41
CA ASN A 254 18.04 -9.92 -20.25
C ASN A 254 16.54 -10.30 -20.19
N TYR A 255 16.26 -11.49 -19.69
CA TYR A 255 14.87 -11.83 -19.34
C TYR A 255 14.42 -11.07 -18.08
N VAL A 256 13.14 -10.75 -17.99
CA VAL A 256 12.53 -10.04 -16.84
C VAL A 256 11.85 -11.02 -15.86
N TRP A 257 11.48 -12.21 -16.35
CA TRP A 257 10.82 -13.23 -15.53
C TRP A 257 11.14 -14.63 -16.07
N CYS A 258 11.13 -15.65 -15.20
CA CYS A 258 11.13 -17.03 -15.62
C CYS A 258 10.31 -17.90 -14.65
N ASN A 259 9.79 -19.04 -15.14
CA ASN A 259 9.00 -19.97 -14.34
C ASN A 259 9.83 -20.92 -13.48
N LEU A 260 11.16 -20.98 -13.61
CA LEU A 260 12.05 -21.85 -12.83
C LEU A 260 11.94 -21.63 -11.31
N PHE A 261 11.49 -20.45 -10.88
CA PHE A 261 11.35 -20.08 -9.46
C PHE A 261 9.92 -20.26 -8.92
N THR A 262 8.95 -20.54 -9.78
CA THR A 262 7.55 -20.67 -9.38
C THR A 262 7.09 -22.11 -9.24
N ASP A 263 7.79 -23.02 -9.91
CA ASP A 263 7.51 -24.46 -9.87
C ASP A 263 8.57 -25.16 -9.00
N HIS A 264 8.18 -25.58 -7.81
CA HIS A 264 9.05 -26.31 -6.86
C HIS A 264 9.17 -27.81 -7.21
N SER A 265 8.96 -28.16 -8.45
CA SER A 265 8.98 -29.55 -8.90
C SER A 265 10.41 -29.97 -9.27
N ASP A 266 10.79 -31.17 -8.88
CA ASP A 266 12.04 -31.80 -9.35
C ASP A 266 11.94 -32.26 -10.82
N VAL A 267 10.82 -31.99 -11.46
CA VAL A 267 10.55 -32.36 -12.86
C VAL A 267 10.60 -31.11 -13.73
N LEU A 268 11.54 -31.09 -14.67
CA LEU A 268 11.69 -30.00 -15.61
C LEU A 268 10.86 -30.28 -16.87
N ASN A 269 9.76 -29.52 -17.01
CA ASN A 269 8.88 -29.57 -18.17
C ASN A 269 9.21 -28.43 -19.15
N ILE A 270 8.23 -27.57 -19.43
CA ILE A 270 8.44 -26.37 -20.26
C ILE A 270 9.02 -25.27 -19.38
N VAL A 271 10.21 -24.80 -19.74
CA VAL A 271 10.84 -23.64 -19.13
C VAL A 271 10.54 -22.42 -19.97
N THR A 272 10.15 -21.33 -19.34
CA THR A 272 9.74 -20.08 -20.00
C THR A 272 10.53 -18.90 -19.43
N PHE A 273 11.09 -18.10 -20.32
CA PHE A 273 11.74 -16.83 -20.03
C PHE A 273 11.02 -15.71 -20.76
N THR A 274 10.50 -14.74 -20.02
CA THR A 274 9.80 -13.59 -20.57
C THR A 274 10.75 -12.42 -20.74
N TYR A 275 10.72 -11.79 -21.90
CA TYR A 275 11.50 -10.60 -22.24
C TYR A 275 10.57 -9.37 -22.30
N ASP A 276 11.12 -8.19 -21.97
CA ASP A 276 10.42 -6.89 -21.95
C ASP A 276 10.33 -6.21 -23.32
N ARG A 277 10.90 -6.83 -24.35
CA ARG A 277 10.95 -6.31 -25.73
C ARG A 277 10.82 -7.42 -26.75
N PRO A 278 10.47 -7.08 -28.01
CA PRO A 278 10.45 -8.04 -29.11
C PRO A 278 11.78 -8.78 -29.26
N VAL A 279 11.71 -10.11 -29.27
CA VAL A 279 12.86 -11.00 -29.45
C VAL A 279 12.52 -12.09 -30.45
N ARG A 280 13.58 -12.65 -31.06
CA ARG A 280 13.52 -13.92 -31.80
C ARG A 280 14.54 -14.89 -31.21
N VAL A 281 14.30 -16.16 -31.41
CA VAL A 281 15.24 -17.23 -31.10
C VAL A 281 16.21 -17.39 -32.26
N ALA A 282 17.49 -17.56 -31.95
CA ALA A 282 18.50 -17.84 -32.97
C ALA A 282 18.24 -19.22 -33.60
N GLU A 283 18.71 -19.41 -34.85
CA GLU A 283 18.60 -20.72 -35.52
C GLU A 283 19.36 -21.78 -34.71
N ASP A 284 18.75 -22.95 -34.51
CA ASP A 284 19.28 -24.07 -33.74
C ASP A 284 19.66 -23.76 -32.27
N ALA A 285 19.14 -22.68 -31.71
CA ALA A 285 19.39 -22.34 -30.31
C ALA A 285 18.78 -23.37 -29.36
N LYS A 286 19.56 -23.77 -28.36
CA LYS A 286 19.15 -24.72 -27.32
C LYS A 286 19.34 -24.11 -25.94
N LEU A 287 18.38 -24.35 -25.06
CA LEU A 287 18.53 -24.10 -23.64
C LEU A 287 19.11 -25.36 -22.98
N GLN A 288 19.96 -25.21 -21.97
CA GLN A 288 20.79 -26.26 -21.45
C GLN A 288 20.63 -26.45 -19.94
N LEU A 289 20.69 -27.69 -19.50
CA LEU A 289 20.78 -28.07 -18.08
C LEU A 289 22.10 -28.78 -17.81
N TRP A 290 22.87 -28.24 -16.88
CA TRP A 290 24.18 -28.75 -16.49
C TRP A 290 24.17 -29.25 -15.06
N GLU A 291 24.80 -30.40 -14.79
CA GLU A 291 25.11 -30.86 -13.44
C GLU A 291 26.34 -30.11 -12.91
N ILE A 292 26.21 -29.48 -11.72
CA ILE A 292 27.26 -28.61 -11.17
C ILE A 292 28.52 -29.36 -10.80
N GLU A 293 28.39 -30.51 -10.11
CA GLU A 293 29.53 -31.26 -9.54
C GLU A 293 30.53 -31.69 -10.60
N ASN A 294 30.05 -32.18 -11.73
CA ASN A 294 30.88 -32.71 -12.78
C ASN A 294 30.99 -31.78 -13.99
N ASN A 295 30.35 -30.60 -13.93
CA ASN A 295 30.23 -29.65 -15.04
C ASN A 295 29.83 -30.38 -16.37
N THR A 296 28.80 -31.21 -16.28
CA THR A 296 28.35 -32.07 -17.39
C THR A 296 26.99 -31.59 -17.89
N LEU A 297 26.84 -31.43 -19.20
CA LEU A 297 25.56 -31.22 -19.85
C LEU A 297 24.69 -32.46 -19.69
N VAL A 298 23.57 -32.37 -18.97
CA VAL A 298 22.70 -33.51 -18.68
C VAL A 298 21.42 -33.51 -19.49
N SER A 299 21.00 -32.34 -19.96
CA SER A 299 19.85 -32.20 -20.86
C SER A 299 19.93 -30.90 -21.65
N GLU A 300 19.38 -30.89 -22.84
CA GLU A 300 19.15 -29.68 -23.66
C GLU A 300 17.84 -29.81 -24.42
N ALA A 301 17.23 -28.67 -24.72
CA ALA A 301 16.00 -28.62 -25.48
C ALA A 301 16.01 -27.43 -26.45
N ASP A 302 15.39 -27.62 -27.62
CA ASP A 302 15.29 -26.58 -28.65
C ASP A 302 14.49 -25.41 -28.11
N ALA A 303 15.04 -24.20 -28.27
CA ALA A 303 14.38 -22.99 -27.89
C ALA A 303 13.37 -22.56 -28.95
N TYR A 304 12.18 -22.11 -28.53
CA TYR A 304 11.16 -21.57 -29.42
C TYR A 304 10.51 -20.34 -28.82
N LEU A 305 9.92 -19.50 -29.68
CA LEU A 305 9.22 -18.29 -29.27
C LEU A 305 7.73 -18.58 -29.13
N ASP A 306 7.15 -18.19 -27.98
CA ASP A 306 5.71 -18.17 -27.71
C ASP A 306 5.27 -16.75 -27.35
N ILE A 307 4.52 -16.09 -28.24
CA ILE A 307 4.07 -14.71 -28.05
C ILE A 307 2.64 -14.73 -27.51
N GLN A 308 2.48 -14.34 -26.26
CA GLN A 308 1.17 -14.22 -25.61
C GLN A 308 0.97 -12.82 -25.05
N ALA A 309 -0.13 -12.19 -25.38
CA ALA A 309 -0.56 -10.90 -24.80
C ALA A 309 0.54 -9.82 -24.74
N ASN A 310 1.32 -9.68 -25.82
CA ASN A 310 2.49 -8.79 -25.91
C ASN A 310 3.69 -9.16 -24.99
N CYS A 311 3.73 -10.37 -24.50
CA CYS A 311 4.90 -10.94 -23.83
C CYS A 311 5.66 -11.83 -24.81
N TRP A 312 6.96 -11.61 -24.93
CA TRP A 312 7.86 -12.43 -25.75
C TRP A 312 8.46 -13.50 -24.86
N ASN A 313 7.89 -14.70 -24.93
CA ASN A 313 8.33 -15.84 -24.13
C ASN A 313 9.25 -16.74 -24.95
N VAL A 314 10.49 -16.90 -24.51
CA VAL A 314 11.40 -17.92 -25.02
C VAL A 314 11.23 -19.16 -24.17
N CYS A 315 10.79 -20.24 -24.80
CA CYS A 315 10.43 -21.48 -24.16
C CYS A 315 11.33 -22.62 -24.65
N ALA A 316 11.49 -23.65 -23.80
CA ALA A 316 12.07 -24.93 -24.19
C ALA A 316 11.40 -26.07 -23.40
N ASP A 317 11.07 -27.17 -24.08
CA ASP A 317 10.42 -28.33 -23.48
C ASP A 317 11.45 -29.43 -23.18
N PHE A 318 11.69 -29.64 -21.89
CA PHE A 318 12.62 -30.69 -21.38
C PHE A 318 11.95 -32.07 -21.21
N GLY A 319 10.68 -32.20 -21.62
CA GLY A 319 9.97 -33.47 -21.70
C GLY A 319 9.79 -34.19 -20.38
N GLY A 320 9.74 -33.46 -19.26
CA GLY A 320 9.63 -34.08 -17.94
C GLY A 320 10.97 -34.61 -17.40
N PHE A 321 12.09 -33.97 -17.73
CA PHE A 321 13.39 -34.35 -17.18
C PHE A 321 13.36 -34.36 -15.65
N GLN A 322 13.66 -35.52 -15.04
CA GLN A 322 13.67 -35.71 -13.61
C GLN A 322 15.03 -35.31 -13.02
N MET A 323 15.10 -34.19 -12.30
CA MET A 323 16.28 -33.82 -11.53
C MET A 323 16.44 -34.71 -10.30
N GLN A 324 17.68 -35.05 -9.95
CA GLN A 324 17.97 -35.80 -8.74
C GLN A 324 18.07 -34.85 -7.55
N PRO A 325 17.32 -35.09 -6.47
CA PRO A 325 17.23 -34.12 -5.34
C PRO A 325 18.59 -33.84 -4.66
N GLU A 326 19.53 -34.78 -4.72
CA GLU A 326 20.86 -34.68 -4.11
C GLU A 326 21.88 -33.95 -4.98
N LYS A 327 21.55 -33.61 -6.23
CA LYS A 327 22.46 -32.96 -7.16
C LYS A 327 22.10 -31.47 -7.37
N GLY A 328 23.14 -30.67 -7.52
CA GLY A 328 23.01 -29.28 -7.96
C GLY A 328 23.00 -29.19 -9.49
N TYR A 329 22.16 -28.36 -10.01
CA TYR A 329 22.06 -28.10 -11.45
C TYR A 329 22.23 -26.62 -11.77
N THR A 330 22.69 -26.32 -12.99
CA THR A 330 22.71 -24.98 -13.55
C THR A 330 21.94 -24.99 -14.86
N PHE A 331 20.88 -24.18 -14.92
CA PHE A 331 20.19 -23.92 -16.15
C PHE A 331 20.91 -22.80 -16.92
N VAL A 332 21.16 -22.99 -18.21
CA VAL A 332 21.94 -22.06 -19.04
C VAL A 332 21.16 -21.64 -20.27
N ILE A 333 21.05 -20.33 -20.48
CA ILE A 333 20.71 -19.73 -21.77
C ILE A 333 22.05 -19.35 -22.40
N PRO A 334 22.49 -20.01 -23.47
CA PRO A 334 23.74 -19.67 -24.13
C PRO A 334 23.74 -18.22 -24.66
N GLU A 335 24.92 -17.62 -24.72
CA GLU A 335 25.10 -16.33 -25.36
C GLU A 335 24.63 -16.40 -26.81
N GLY A 336 23.85 -15.41 -27.26
CA GLY A 336 23.34 -15.34 -28.61
C GLY A 336 22.16 -16.25 -28.94
N ALA A 337 21.64 -17.02 -27.96
CA ALA A 337 20.47 -17.86 -28.16
C ALA A 337 19.19 -17.03 -28.41
N VAL A 338 19.13 -15.81 -27.88
CA VAL A 338 18.00 -14.87 -28.02
C VAL A 338 18.52 -13.56 -28.58
N ILE A 339 17.82 -13.01 -29.54
CA ILE A 339 18.21 -11.81 -30.28
C ILE A 339 17.07 -10.79 -30.27
N ALA A 340 17.35 -9.54 -29.91
CA ALA A 340 16.35 -8.47 -29.99
C ALA A 340 15.99 -8.15 -31.45
N GLU A 341 14.70 -7.93 -31.73
CA GLU A 341 14.23 -7.63 -33.10
C GLU A 341 14.27 -6.14 -33.43
N ASN A 342 14.25 -5.26 -32.43
CA ASN A 342 14.17 -3.80 -32.65
C ASN A 342 15.54 -3.16 -32.49
N GLY A 343 16.09 -2.64 -33.60
CA GLY A 343 17.36 -1.92 -33.63
C GLY A 343 18.55 -2.80 -34.03
N ASP A 344 19.76 -2.38 -33.62
CA ASP A 344 20.94 -3.20 -33.80
C ASP A 344 20.78 -4.55 -33.09
N PRO A 345 21.14 -5.67 -33.71
CA PRO A 345 20.88 -6.99 -33.15
C PRO A 345 21.66 -7.21 -31.86
N VAL A 346 21.02 -6.96 -30.75
CA VAL A 346 21.54 -7.24 -29.42
C VAL A 346 21.21 -8.68 -29.10
N VAL A 347 22.21 -9.42 -28.71
CA VAL A 347 22.06 -10.80 -28.26
C VAL A 347 22.05 -10.87 -26.74
N ASN A 348 21.42 -11.90 -26.20
CA ASN A 348 21.49 -12.16 -24.76
C ASN A 348 22.93 -12.53 -24.36
N PRO A 349 23.44 -12.08 -23.20
CA PRO A 349 24.63 -12.64 -22.60
C PRO A 349 24.36 -14.09 -22.16
N ARG A 350 25.42 -14.85 -21.89
CA ARG A 350 25.25 -16.17 -21.26
C ARG A 350 24.60 -15.98 -19.88
N ASN A 351 23.37 -16.45 -19.72
CA ASN A 351 22.67 -16.46 -18.44
C ASN A 351 22.77 -17.85 -17.80
N ALA A 352 23.12 -17.92 -16.53
CA ALA A 352 23.24 -19.17 -15.78
C ALA A 352 22.45 -19.05 -14.46
N ILE A 353 21.53 -19.96 -14.23
CA ILE A 353 20.63 -19.99 -13.07
C ILE A 353 20.88 -21.27 -12.29
N ALA A 354 21.33 -21.16 -11.05
CA ALA A 354 21.53 -22.30 -10.19
C ALA A 354 20.17 -22.88 -9.73
N LEU A 355 19.98 -24.17 -9.96
CA LEU A 355 18.83 -24.93 -9.50
C LEU A 355 19.34 -25.96 -8.49
N ASN A 356 18.80 -25.95 -7.29
CA ASN A 356 19.08 -27.02 -6.32
C ASN A 356 18.03 -28.11 -6.52
N GLY A 357 18.46 -29.33 -6.73
CA GLY A 357 17.63 -30.52 -6.93
C GLY A 357 16.84 -30.97 -5.70
N SER A 358 16.78 -30.15 -4.65
CA SER A 358 15.84 -30.32 -3.55
C SER A 358 15.39 -28.95 -3.06
N SER A 359 14.10 -28.79 -2.85
CA SER A 359 13.50 -27.69 -2.08
C SER A 359 13.87 -27.78 -0.58
N GLY A 360 14.81 -28.67 -0.22
CA GLY A 360 15.33 -28.81 1.14
C GLY A 360 16.31 -27.72 1.46
N ILE A 361 16.05 -27.01 2.54
CA ILE A 361 17.04 -26.18 3.24
C ILE A 361 18.09 -27.16 3.81
N GLU A 362 18.96 -27.67 2.97
CA GLU A 362 20.15 -28.39 3.45
C GLU A 362 21.28 -27.40 3.64
N ASN A 363 21.77 -27.33 4.87
CA ASN A 363 22.87 -26.55 5.37
C ASN A 363 22.57 -25.04 5.62
N ILE A 364 21.67 -24.79 6.57
CA ILE A 364 21.78 -23.60 7.39
C ILE A 364 22.94 -23.86 8.36
N SER A 365 24.14 -23.42 8.00
CA SER A 365 25.24 -23.42 8.98
C SER A 365 24.95 -22.31 10.01
N ILE A 366 24.66 -22.74 11.22
CA ILE A 366 24.62 -21.86 12.37
C ILE A 366 26.08 -21.68 12.79
N GLU A 367 26.82 -20.80 12.13
CA GLU A 367 28.13 -20.37 12.59
C GLU A 367 27.96 -19.08 13.35
N ASP A 368 28.23 -19.15 14.64
CA ASP A 368 28.39 -18.03 15.58
C ASP A 368 29.67 -17.22 15.27
N LYS A 369 29.83 -16.68 14.07
CA LYS A 369 30.98 -15.82 13.75
C LYS A 369 30.64 -14.82 12.66
N ASP A 370 30.52 -13.63 13.06
CA ASP A 370 30.51 -12.29 12.47
C ASP A 370 29.22 -11.52 12.76
N CYS A 371 29.09 -11.08 14.03
CA CYS A 371 27.99 -10.26 14.49
C CYS A 371 27.88 -8.89 13.79
N ASP A 372 28.90 -8.48 13.02
CA ASP A 372 28.98 -7.15 12.43
C ASP A 372 28.66 -7.09 10.93
N ALA A 373 28.46 -8.23 10.26
CA ALA A 373 28.12 -8.23 8.85
C ALA A 373 26.64 -7.82 8.64
N PRO A 374 26.35 -6.93 7.66
CA PRO A 374 24.99 -6.52 7.40
C PRO A 374 24.12 -7.70 6.97
N VAL A 375 22.91 -7.73 7.50
CA VAL A 375 21.88 -8.75 7.22
C VAL A 375 20.92 -8.22 6.16
N TYR A 376 20.56 -9.07 5.20
CA TYR A 376 19.63 -8.73 4.13
C TYR A 376 18.46 -9.73 4.12
N ASP A 377 17.27 -9.30 3.77
CA ASP A 377 16.16 -10.21 3.50
C ASP A 377 16.38 -10.97 2.17
N LEU A 378 15.49 -11.92 1.86
CA LEU A 378 15.58 -12.72 0.63
C LEU A 378 15.38 -11.89 -0.66
N PHE A 379 14.94 -10.62 -0.53
CA PHE A 379 14.80 -9.67 -1.62
C PHE A 379 16.00 -8.70 -1.74
N GLY A 380 17.05 -8.91 -0.94
CA GLY A 380 18.26 -8.09 -0.96
C GLY A 380 18.17 -6.77 -0.18
N ARG A 381 17.09 -6.52 0.57
CA ARG A 381 16.93 -5.31 1.38
C ARG A 381 17.65 -5.48 2.71
N LYS A 382 18.42 -4.48 3.12
CA LYS A 382 19.14 -4.47 4.41
C LYS A 382 18.14 -4.48 5.57
N VAL A 383 18.33 -5.42 6.51
CA VAL A 383 17.50 -5.58 7.70
C VAL A 383 18.29 -5.13 8.91
N TYR A 384 17.77 -4.14 9.64
CA TYR A 384 18.41 -3.58 10.83
C TYR A 384 18.04 -4.30 12.13
N VAL A 385 16.87 -4.95 12.16
CA VAL A 385 16.38 -5.72 13.30
C VAL A 385 15.86 -7.06 12.80
N PRO A 386 16.73 -8.09 12.68
CA PRO A 386 16.33 -9.41 12.25
C PRO A 386 15.35 -10.05 13.25
N GLN A 387 14.31 -10.71 12.75
CA GLN A 387 13.32 -11.42 13.56
C GLN A 387 13.75 -12.87 13.81
N PRO A 388 13.65 -13.39 15.03
CA PRO A 388 13.88 -14.80 15.32
C PRO A 388 12.99 -15.72 14.48
N GLY A 389 13.53 -16.86 14.06
CA GLY A 389 12.82 -17.83 13.24
C GLY A 389 12.72 -17.47 11.74
N THR A 390 13.37 -16.40 11.30
CA THR A 390 13.35 -15.96 9.91
C THR A 390 14.70 -16.16 9.23
N ILE A 391 14.67 -16.52 7.95
CA ILE A 391 15.88 -16.72 7.12
C ILE A 391 16.28 -15.41 6.45
N TYR A 392 17.57 -15.10 6.55
CA TYR A 392 18.20 -13.91 5.97
C TYR A 392 19.44 -14.27 5.15
N ILE A 393 20.02 -13.28 4.46
CA ILE A 393 21.33 -13.39 3.81
C ILE A 393 22.33 -12.56 4.64
N GLN A 394 23.43 -13.20 5.08
CA GLN A 394 24.54 -12.55 5.74
C GLN A 394 25.86 -13.06 5.16
N SER A 395 26.74 -12.17 4.74
CA SER A 395 28.03 -12.54 4.08
C SER A 395 27.85 -13.48 2.88
N GLY A 396 26.74 -13.33 2.11
CA GLY A 396 26.42 -14.17 0.96
C GLY A 396 25.87 -15.57 1.31
N LYS A 397 25.64 -15.88 2.59
CA LYS A 397 25.09 -17.16 3.06
C LYS A 397 23.68 -16.96 3.63
N LYS A 398 22.83 -17.98 3.51
CA LYS A 398 21.54 -18.03 4.20
C LYS A 398 21.77 -18.35 5.68
N VAL A 399 21.23 -17.52 6.57
CA VAL A 399 21.30 -17.67 8.02
C VAL A 399 19.90 -17.67 8.63
N LEU A 400 19.66 -18.55 9.60
CA LEU A 400 18.45 -18.54 10.42
C LEU A 400 18.77 -17.82 11.72
N ILE A 401 18.05 -16.74 12.01
CA ILE A 401 18.16 -16.07 13.29
C ILE A 401 17.37 -16.85 14.34
N LYS A 402 17.99 -17.20 15.45
CA LYS A 402 17.38 -17.93 16.57
C LYS A 402 16.71 -16.97 17.56
#